data_3975879ba84ec37fb20fed1f5f947a0e
#
_entry.id   3975879ba84ec37fb20fed1f5f947a0e
#
_cell.length_a   1.000
_cell.length_b   1.000
_cell.length_c   1.000
_cell.angle_alpha   90.00
_cell.angle_beta   90.00
_cell.angle_gamma   90.00
#
_symmetry.space_group_name_H-M   'P 1'
#
loop_
_entity.id
_entity.type
_entity.pdbx_description
1 polymer ?
#
loop_
_entity_poly.entity_id
_entity_poly.type
_entity_poly.pdbx_seq_one_letter_code
_entity_poly.pdbx_strand_id
1 'polypeptide(L)'
;MSNIRVNFILLYRILYCEEYMKLNDHLYFYHEHGMLDCNTYVVKDKLALIVDVGLGNNLPLLIKAMEKDGINPQEIDIIANTHLHIDHTWANEELKKKGKAKIKITQGQKENYNISIRQTSLFFGLEPVEFKEDELLDSPIDLGNIKVEVISAPGHSPESVCFYVPESKALICGDLVFDRNTGRSDLPGGNGEQLKKSIEKVAELDIELLLPGHMGIVSGKKKVNDNFEFLRTNVFRWL
;
A
#
# COMPACT_ATOMS: atom_id res chain seq x y z
N MET A 1 -2.50 -11.45 -42.18
CA MET A 1 -1.84 -10.51 -41.25
C MET A 1 -2.64 -10.41 -39.94
N SER A 2 -2.69 -11.46 -39.12
CA SER A 2 -3.55 -11.51 -37.90
C SER A 2 -2.97 -12.31 -36.73
N ASN A 3 -1.66 -12.46 -36.60
CA ASN A 3 -1.07 -13.29 -35.55
C ASN A 3 -0.05 -12.56 -34.62
N ILE A 4 0.09 -11.22 -34.72
CA ILE A 4 1.10 -10.51 -33.91
C ILE A 4 0.50 -9.85 -32.64
N ARG A 5 -0.80 -9.55 -32.62
CA ARG A 5 -1.43 -8.88 -31.46
C ARG A 5 -1.71 -9.80 -30.25
N VAL A 6 -1.84 -11.10 -30.47
CA VAL A 6 -2.15 -12.06 -29.38
C VAL A 6 -0.92 -12.36 -28.51
N ASN A 7 0.29 -12.24 -29.06
CA ASN A 7 1.52 -12.56 -28.33
C ASN A 7 1.97 -11.48 -27.34
N PHE A 8 1.60 -10.22 -27.51
CA PHE A 8 2.04 -9.15 -26.59
C PHE A 8 1.28 -9.19 -25.25
N ILE A 9 -0.02 -9.46 -25.27
CA ILE A 9 -0.82 -9.60 -24.05
C ILE A 9 -0.48 -10.91 -23.32
N LEU A 10 -0.18 -11.98 -24.05
CA LEU A 10 0.27 -13.25 -23.50
C LEU A 10 1.70 -13.16 -22.95
N LEU A 11 2.61 -12.45 -23.63
CA LEU A 11 3.96 -12.18 -23.13
C LEU A 11 3.96 -11.26 -21.89
N TYR A 12 3.09 -10.25 -21.87
CA TYR A 12 2.91 -9.39 -20.70
C TYR A 12 2.36 -10.20 -19.51
N ARG A 13 1.41 -11.10 -19.73
CA ARG A 13 0.89 -12.01 -18.70
C ARG A 13 1.93 -13.04 -18.23
N ILE A 14 2.80 -13.55 -19.12
CA ILE A 14 3.84 -14.54 -18.78
C ILE A 14 5.02 -13.87 -18.07
N LEU A 15 5.37 -12.62 -18.39
CA LEU A 15 6.47 -11.88 -17.77
C LEU A 15 6.10 -11.24 -16.42
N TYR A 16 4.82 -11.07 -16.11
CA TYR A 16 4.34 -10.46 -14.86
C TYR A 16 3.51 -11.42 -13.99
N CYS A 17 3.32 -12.68 -14.38
CA CYS A 17 2.42 -13.63 -13.73
C CYS A 17 3.11 -14.66 -12.81
N GLU A 18 4.40 -14.55 -12.56
CA GLU A 18 5.16 -15.49 -11.70
C GLU A 18 6.13 -14.80 -10.73
N GLU A 19 5.81 -13.63 -10.23
CA GLU A 19 6.63 -13.08 -9.16
C GLU A 19 5.89 -13.06 -7.83
N TYR A 20 5.88 -14.23 -7.16
CA TYR A 20 5.82 -14.28 -5.71
C TYR A 20 7.02 -13.50 -5.21
N MET A 21 6.82 -12.39 -4.56
CA MET A 21 7.97 -11.67 -4.09
C MET A 21 8.02 -11.67 -2.57
N LYS A 22 8.56 -12.77 -2.03
CA LYS A 22 9.23 -12.70 -0.75
C LYS A 22 10.42 -11.77 -0.94
N LEU A 23 10.29 -10.52 -0.49
CA LEU A 23 11.34 -9.50 -0.63
C LEU A 23 12.53 -9.79 0.30
N ASN A 24 12.24 -10.35 1.49
CA ASN A 24 13.22 -10.87 2.44
C ASN A 24 12.52 -11.84 3.43
N ASP A 25 13.19 -12.23 4.52
CA ASP A 25 12.64 -13.21 5.46
C ASP A 25 11.38 -12.77 6.20
N HIS A 26 11.08 -11.48 6.22
CA HIS A 26 9.98 -10.89 6.97
C HIS A 26 8.99 -10.12 6.11
N LEU A 27 9.32 -9.80 4.86
CA LEU A 27 8.55 -8.90 4.02
C LEU A 27 8.14 -9.56 2.71
N TYR A 28 6.83 -9.51 2.43
CA TYR A 28 6.20 -10.09 1.25
C TYR A 28 5.44 -9.02 0.48
N PHE A 29 5.44 -9.13 -0.83
CA PHE A 29 4.77 -8.25 -1.77
C PHE A 29 3.81 -9.03 -2.64
N TYR A 30 2.60 -8.54 -2.79
CA TYR A 30 1.57 -9.07 -3.68
C TYR A 30 1.11 -7.95 -4.59
N HIS A 31 1.35 -8.13 -5.88
CA HIS A 31 1.05 -7.12 -6.91
C HIS A 31 -0.47 -6.95 -7.09
N GLU A 32 -0.91 -5.72 -7.37
CA GLU A 32 -2.29 -5.37 -7.71
C GLU A 32 -2.87 -6.23 -8.84
N HIS A 33 -4.15 -6.58 -8.75
CA HIS A 33 -4.85 -7.38 -9.75
C HIS A 33 -5.80 -6.52 -10.61
N GLY A 34 -5.25 -5.80 -11.59
CA GLY A 34 -6.02 -4.99 -12.52
C GLY A 34 -6.25 -3.54 -12.05
N MET A 35 -7.07 -2.81 -12.83
CA MET A 35 -7.38 -1.42 -12.50
C MET A 35 -8.22 -1.32 -11.21
N LEU A 36 -7.98 -0.30 -10.42
CA LEU A 36 -8.65 -0.03 -9.14
C LEU A 36 -8.32 -1.01 -8.00
N ASP A 37 -7.31 -1.86 -8.15
CA ASP A 37 -6.76 -2.66 -7.04
C ASP A 37 -5.46 -2.02 -6.56
N CYS A 38 -4.94 -2.46 -5.42
CA CYS A 38 -3.68 -1.99 -4.90
C CYS A 38 -2.68 -3.12 -4.63
N ASN A 39 -1.43 -2.76 -4.50
CA ASN A 39 -0.38 -3.63 -3.98
C ASN A 39 -0.62 -3.92 -2.50
N THR A 40 -0.49 -5.19 -2.13
CA THR A 40 -0.60 -5.65 -0.73
C THR A 40 0.77 -6.04 -0.19
N TYR A 41 1.03 -5.72 1.05
CA TYR A 41 2.28 -6.08 1.72
C TYR A 41 2.00 -6.86 3.01
N VAL A 42 2.84 -7.87 3.31
CA VAL A 42 2.80 -8.56 4.60
C VAL A 42 4.16 -8.44 5.27
N VAL A 43 4.17 -7.97 6.52
CA VAL A 43 5.34 -7.98 7.39
C VAL A 43 5.08 -9.04 8.47
N LYS A 44 5.91 -10.08 8.53
CA LYS A 44 5.72 -11.22 9.43
C LYS A 44 6.95 -11.51 10.28
N ASP A 45 6.73 -11.59 11.57
CA ASP A 45 7.66 -12.16 12.56
C ASP A 45 6.86 -13.05 13.52
N LYS A 46 6.80 -12.75 14.81
CA LYS A 46 5.91 -13.45 15.77
C LYS A 46 4.44 -13.11 15.54
N LEU A 47 4.18 -11.87 15.13
CA LEU A 47 2.88 -11.41 14.65
C LEU A 47 2.99 -11.08 13.16
N ALA A 48 1.85 -11.12 12.47
CA ALA A 48 1.74 -10.80 11.05
C ALA A 48 0.86 -9.55 10.84
N LEU A 49 1.44 -8.54 10.22
CA LEU A 49 0.79 -7.33 9.75
C LEU A 49 0.55 -7.45 8.24
N ILE A 50 -0.68 -7.23 7.78
CA ILE A 50 -0.98 -6.98 6.38
C ILE A 50 -1.32 -5.50 6.18
N VAL A 51 -0.74 -4.91 5.14
CA VAL A 51 -0.94 -3.50 4.77
C VAL A 51 -1.61 -3.45 3.40
N ASP A 52 -2.75 -2.78 3.34
CA ASP A 52 -3.61 -2.61 2.16
C ASP A 52 -4.09 -3.95 1.58
N VAL A 53 -5.37 -4.24 1.74
CA VAL A 53 -5.94 -5.56 1.37
C VAL A 53 -6.53 -5.55 -0.04
N GLY A 54 -6.68 -4.36 -0.63
CA GLY A 54 -7.20 -4.22 -1.98
C GLY A 54 -8.71 -4.42 -2.10
N LEU A 55 -9.14 -4.79 -3.30
CA LEU A 55 -10.54 -4.99 -3.64
C LEU A 55 -11.07 -6.33 -3.18
N GLY A 56 -12.31 -6.36 -2.67
CA GLY A 56 -12.99 -7.59 -2.25
C GLY A 56 -13.06 -8.66 -3.34
N ASN A 57 -13.28 -8.26 -4.59
CA ASN A 57 -13.33 -9.20 -5.72
C ASN A 57 -11.98 -9.89 -6.00
N ASN A 58 -10.87 -9.29 -5.61
CA ASN A 58 -9.51 -9.81 -5.81
C ASN A 58 -8.98 -10.57 -4.58
N LEU A 59 -9.66 -10.48 -3.43
CA LEU A 59 -9.25 -11.17 -2.20
C LEU A 59 -8.98 -12.67 -2.38
N PRO A 60 -9.75 -13.46 -3.15
CA PRO A 60 -9.44 -14.87 -3.38
C PRO A 60 -8.09 -15.09 -4.09
N LEU A 61 -7.68 -14.17 -4.97
CA LEU A 61 -6.40 -14.24 -5.68
C LEU A 61 -5.25 -13.90 -4.72
N LEU A 62 -5.42 -12.85 -3.90
CA LEU A 62 -4.47 -12.48 -2.85
C LEU A 62 -4.26 -13.64 -1.88
N ILE A 63 -5.34 -14.25 -1.36
CA ILE A 63 -5.26 -15.40 -0.45
C ILE A 63 -4.47 -16.54 -1.08
N LYS A 64 -4.77 -16.90 -2.32
CA LYS A 64 -4.06 -17.96 -3.03
C LYS A 64 -2.57 -17.65 -3.20
N ALA A 65 -2.21 -16.39 -3.42
CA ALA A 65 -0.82 -15.97 -3.51
C ALA A 65 -0.13 -16.06 -2.13
N MET A 66 -0.76 -15.58 -1.07
CA MET A 66 -0.27 -15.68 0.31
C MET A 66 -0.02 -17.13 0.73
N GLU A 67 -0.97 -18.03 0.45
CA GLU A 67 -0.85 -19.47 0.79
C GLU A 67 0.34 -20.14 0.10
N LYS A 68 0.68 -19.75 -1.14
CA LYS A 68 1.85 -20.26 -1.84
C LYS A 68 3.17 -19.84 -1.18
N ASP A 69 3.20 -18.68 -0.54
CA ASP A 69 4.34 -18.18 0.24
C ASP A 69 4.34 -18.71 1.69
N GLY A 70 3.40 -19.60 2.04
CA GLY A 70 3.25 -20.12 3.39
C GLY A 70 2.67 -19.11 4.37
N ILE A 71 1.98 -18.08 3.87
CA ILE A 71 1.25 -17.10 4.69
C ILE A 71 -0.21 -17.54 4.76
N ASN A 72 -0.62 -18.08 5.90
CA ASN A 72 -2.02 -18.42 6.13
C ASN A 72 -2.82 -17.15 6.47
N PRO A 73 -3.87 -16.81 5.72
CA PRO A 73 -4.74 -15.66 6.02
C PRO A 73 -5.33 -15.69 7.44
N GLN A 74 -5.53 -16.87 8.00
CA GLN A 74 -6.05 -17.05 9.37
C GLN A 74 -5.04 -16.65 10.45
N GLU A 75 -3.75 -16.58 10.11
CA GLU A 75 -2.66 -16.21 11.02
C GLU A 75 -2.36 -14.72 11.03
N ILE A 76 -2.97 -13.94 10.15
CA ILE A 76 -2.84 -12.48 10.16
C ILE A 76 -3.39 -11.96 11.49
N ASP A 77 -2.59 -11.12 12.16
CA ASP A 77 -2.93 -10.53 13.46
C ASP A 77 -3.48 -9.11 13.28
N ILE A 78 -2.91 -8.33 12.35
CA ILE A 78 -3.20 -6.92 12.16
C ILE A 78 -3.49 -6.64 10.68
N ILE A 79 -4.60 -5.98 10.41
CA ILE A 79 -4.91 -5.34 9.13
C ILE A 79 -4.76 -3.84 9.34
N ALA A 80 -3.89 -3.21 8.56
CA ALA A 80 -3.72 -1.76 8.55
C ALA A 80 -3.70 -1.24 7.12
N ASN A 81 -3.94 0.05 6.94
CA ASN A 81 -3.98 0.67 5.62
C ASN A 81 -3.09 1.91 5.58
N THR A 82 -2.41 2.13 4.44
CA THR A 82 -1.66 3.36 4.20
C THR A 82 -2.57 4.57 4.18
N HIS A 83 -3.75 4.41 3.61
CA HIS A 83 -4.84 5.39 3.61
C HIS A 83 -6.18 4.70 3.37
N LEU A 84 -7.29 5.43 3.45
CA LEU A 84 -8.60 4.82 3.50
C LEU A 84 -9.39 4.89 2.17
N HIS A 85 -8.72 5.03 1.01
CA HIS A 85 -9.43 4.90 -0.25
C HIS A 85 -9.92 3.46 -0.48
N ILE A 86 -10.99 3.35 -1.25
CA ILE A 86 -11.74 2.09 -1.40
C ILE A 86 -10.90 0.95 -2.00
N ASP A 87 -10.00 1.26 -2.90
CA ASP A 87 -9.09 0.31 -3.54
C ASP A 87 -8.02 -0.26 -2.61
N HIS A 88 -7.80 0.36 -1.43
CA HIS A 88 -6.92 -0.14 -0.37
C HIS A 88 -7.67 -0.87 0.75
N THR A 89 -8.96 -0.59 0.94
CA THR A 89 -9.68 -0.99 2.16
C THR A 89 -10.85 -1.94 1.96
N TRP A 90 -11.32 -2.12 0.72
CA TRP A 90 -12.57 -2.84 0.45
C TRP A 90 -12.59 -4.24 1.06
N ALA A 91 -11.48 -4.98 0.97
CA ALA A 91 -11.42 -6.35 1.46
C ALA A 91 -11.14 -6.48 2.97
N ASN A 92 -10.97 -5.39 3.72
CA ASN A 92 -10.61 -5.42 5.15
C ASN A 92 -11.54 -6.33 5.97
N GLU A 93 -12.86 -6.10 5.90
CA GLU A 93 -13.83 -6.88 6.67
C GLU A 93 -13.94 -8.33 6.19
N GLU A 94 -13.74 -8.58 4.89
CA GLU A 94 -13.77 -9.92 4.34
C GLU A 94 -12.55 -10.74 4.77
N LEU A 95 -11.37 -10.14 4.78
CA LEU A 95 -10.16 -10.79 5.28
C LEU A 95 -10.25 -11.03 6.79
N LYS A 96 -10.71 -10.05 7.57
CA LYS A 96 -10.93 -10.19 9.01
C LYS A 96 -11.80 -11.40 9.36
N LYS A 97 -12.87 -11.65 8.59
CA LYS A 97 -13.76 -12.80 8.77
C LYS A 97 -13.09 -14.16 8.51
N LYS A 98 -11.90 -14.17 7.88
CA LYS A 98 -11.16 -15.43 7.62
C LYS A 98 -10.37 -15.93 8.82
N GLY A 99 -10.08 -15.07 9.81
CA GLY A 99 -9.20 -15.44 10.91
C GLY A 99 -9.38 -14.60 12.16
N LYS A 100 -8.25 -14.27 12.78
CA LYS A 100 -8.17 -13.55 14.07
C LYS A 100 -7.79 -12.07 13.93
N ALA A 101 -7.58 -11.61 12.71
CA ALA A 101 -7.05 -10.27 12.44
C ALA A 101 -7.92 -9.17 13.05
N LYS A 102 -7.26 -8.13 13.57
CA LYS A 102 -7.90 -6.90 14.00
C LYS A 102 -7.61 -5.79 12.99
N ILE A 103 -8.63 -5.06 12.60
CA ILE A 103 -8.49 -3.85 11.79
C ILE A 103 -8.05 -2.73 12.73
N LYS A 104 -6.86 -2.18 12.48
CA LYS A 104 -6.30 -1.07 13.25
C LYS A 104 -6.07 0.13 12.36
N ILE A 105 -6.52 1.29 12.80
CA ILE A 105 -6.37 2.57 12.11
C ILE A 105 -5.71 3.60 13.03
N THR A 106 -5.05 4.59 12.45
CA THR A 106 -4.53 5.72 13.23
C THR A 106 -5.65 6.65 13.69
N GLN A 107 -5.37 7.49 14.67
CA GLN A 107 -6.31 8.53 15.10
C GLN A 107 -6.64 9.48 13.93
N GLY A 108 -5.66 9.84 13.10
CA GLY A 108 -5.87 10.68 11.92
C GLY A 108 -6.80 10.02 10.88
N GLN A 109 -6.68 8.71 10.67
CA GLN A 109 -7.58 7.94 9.81
C GLN A 109 -9.01 7.93 10.35
N LYS A 110 -9.18 7.75 11.65
CA LYS A 110 -10.50 7.81 12.29
C LYS A 110 -11.18 9.17 12.12
N GLU A 111 -10.43 10.25 12.30
CA GLU A 111 -10.93 11.63 12.18
C GLU A 111 -11.33 11.99 10.74
N ASN A 112 -10.63 11.44 9.75
CA ASN A 112 -10.84 11.72 8.33
C ASN A 112 -11.63 10.63 7.58
N TYR A 113 -12.17 9.64 8.30
CA TYR A 113 -12.86 8.47 7.73
C TYR A 113 -13.93 8.84 6.70
N ASN A 114 -14.76 9.85 7.00
CA ASN A 114 -15.83 10.27 6.10
C ASN A 114 -15.30 10.89 4.79
N ILE A 115 -14.20 11.64 4.85
CA ILE A 115 -13.58 12.25 3.64
C ILE A 115 -13.01 11.15 2.77
N SER A 116 -12.19 10.29 3.35
CA SER A 116 -11.38 9.34 2.61
C SER A 116 -12.17 8.13 2.10
N ILE A 117 -13.17 7.65 2.84
CA ILE A 117 -14.00 6.54 2.37
C ILE A 117 -15.21 7.05 1.59
N ARG A 118 -16.07 7.87 2.22
CA ARG A 118 -17.35 8.21 1.60
C ARG A 118 -17.22 9.22 0.47
N GLN A 119 -16.59 10.36 0.75
CA GLN A 119 -16.53 11.43 -0.26
C GLN A 119 -15.68 11.02 -1.46
N THR A 120 -14.57 10.29 -1.25
CA THR A 120 -13.73 9.82 -2.36
C THR A 120 -14.42 8.72 -3.17
N SER A 121 -15.09 7.75 -2.54
CA SER A 121 -15.89 6.76 -3.28
C SER A 121 -16.97 7.43 -4.14
N LEU A 122 -17.74 8.36 -3.58
CA LEU A 122 -18.76 9.09 -4.31
C LEU A 122 -18.19 9.97 -5.43
N PHE A 123 -17.00 10.53 -5.25
CA PHE A 123 -16.28 11.28 -6.31
C PHE A 123 -16.00 10.39 -7.54
N PHE A 124 -15.74 9.10 -7.34
CA PHE A 124 -15.57 8.11 -8.41
C PHE A 124 -16.90 7.46 -8.85
N GLY A 125 -18.04 7.88 -8.29
CA GLY A 125 -19.34 7.28 -8.59
C GLY A 125 -19.50 5.85 -8.04
N LEU A 126 -18.78 5.52 -6.98
CA LEU A 126 -18.81 4.23 -6.32
C LEU A 126 -19.60 4.31 -5.00
N GLU A 127 -20.27 3.21 -4.65
CA GLU A 127 -20.85 3.08 -3.30
C GLU A 127 -19.73 2.86 -2.27
N PRO A 128 -19.69 3.60 -1.17
CA PRO A 128 -18.70 3.45 -0.14
C PRO A 128 -18.75 2.04 0.50
N VAL A 129 -17.63 1.38 0.64
CA VAL A 129 -17.50 0.13 1.39
C VAL A 129 -16.90 0.47 2.76
N GLU A 130 -17.76 0.49 3.77
CA GLU A 130 -17.39 0.86 5.12
C GLU A 130 -16.91 -0.36 5.93
N PHE A 131 -16.01 -0.11 6.84
CA PHE A 131 -15.56 -1.06 7.84
C PHE A 131 -15.49 -0.38 9.22
N LYS A 132 -15.37 -1.18 10.25
CA LYS A 132 -15.20 -0.67 11.62
C LYS A 132 -13.84 -1.11 12.15
N GLU A 133 -13.09 -0.13 12.66
CA GLU A 133 -11.87 -0.41 13.38
C GLU A 133 -12.13 -1.19 14.69
N ASP A 134 -11.22 -2.09 15.03
CA ASP A 134 -11.24 -2.80 16.31
C ASP A 134 -10.44 -2.04 17.37
N GLU A 135 -9.31 -1.44 16.95
CA GLU A 135 -8.37 -0.75 17.85
C GLU A 135 -7.71 0.42 17.10
N LEU A 136 -7.17 1.37 17.85
CA LEU A 136 -6.24 2.35 17.29
C LEU A 136 -4.86 1.71 17.06
N LEU A 137 -4.19 2.19 16.03
CA LEU A 137 -2.87 1.73 15.66
C LEU A 137 -1.81 2.49 16.45
N ASP A 138 -1.04 1.77 17.26
CA ASP A 138 0.11 2.29 17.98
C ASP A 138 1.34 2.39 17.04
N SER A 139 2.26 3.28 17.35
CA SER A 139 3.55 3.38 16.67
C SER A 139 4.68 3.41 17.70
N PRO A 140 5.72 2.55 17.52
CA PRO A 140 5.85 1.52 16.49
C PRO A 140 4.92 0.33 16.73
N ILE A 141 4.54 -0.35 15.62
CA ILE A 141 3.87 -1.66 15.69
C ILE A 141 4.92 -2.69 16.04
N ASP A 142 4.74 -3.38 17.16
CA ASP A 142 5.66 -4.43 17.61
C ASP A 142 5.20 -5.81 17.12
N LEU A 143 5.95 -6.40 16.20
CA LEU A 143 5.67 -7.75 15.67
C LEU A 143 6.54 -8.83 16.33
N GLY A 144 7.39 -8.44 17.30
CA GLY A 144 8.32 -9.31 18.00
C GLY A 144 9.76 -8.83 17.87
N ASN A 145 10.53 -9.39 16.97
CA ASN A 145 11.89 -8.92 16.67
C ASN A 145 11.87 -7.75 15.65
N ILE A 146 10.80 -7.66 14.86
CA ILE A 146 10.60 -6.61 13.85
C ILE A 146 9.66 -5.55 14.41
N LYS A 147 10.03 -4.29 14.22
CA LYS A 147 9.19 -3.14 14.52
C LYS A 147 8.86 -2.38 13.25
N VAL A 148 7.63 -1.88 13.15
CA VAL A 148 7.18 -1.10 12.01
C VAL A 148 6.80 0.30 12.50
N GLU A 149 7.52 1.30 12.04
CA GLU A 149 7.22 2.71 12.34
C GLU A 149 6.07 3.21 11.46
N VAL A 150 5.12 3.91 12.08
CA VAL A 150 3.99 4.53 11.37
C VAL A 150 4.27 6.03 11.24
N ILE A 151 4.43 6.48 10.00
CA ILE A 151 4.86 7.84 9.67
C ILE A 151 3.72 8.57 9.00
N SER A 152 3.20 9.63 9.63
CA SER A 152 2.18 10.49 8.99
C SER A 152 2.75 11.14 7.72
N ALA A 153 2.04 10.97 6.62
CA ALA A 153 2.42 11.40 5.27
C ALA A 153 1.20 11.93 4.47
N PRO A 154 0.52 12.99 4.97
CA PRO A 154 -0.66 13.54 4.32
C PRO A 154 -0.32 14.18 2.97
N GLY A 155 -1.34 14.24 2.09
CA GLY A 155 -1.25 14.95 0.82
C GLY A 155 -2.00 14.28 -0.32
N HIS A 156 -1.89 12.97 -0.50
CA HIS A 156 -2.79 12.19 -1.35
C HIS A 156 -4.18 12.10 -0.70
N SER A 157 -4.22 11.73 0.56
CA SER A 157 -5.35 11.90 1.47
C SER A 157 -4.90 12.61 2.76
N PRO A 158 -5.81 13.19 3.56
CA PRO A 158 -5.45 13.96 4.74
C PRO A 158 -4.85 13.10 5.86
N GLU A 159 -5.13 11.79 5.86
CA GLU A 159 -4.77 10.84 6.91
C GLU A 159 -3.75 9.78 6.45
N SER A 160 -3.18 9.94 5.26
CA SER A 160 -2.19 9.01 4.72
C SER A 160 -1.02 8.79 5.69
N VAL A 161 -0.58 7.55 5.77
CA VAL A 161 0.60 7.13 6.53
C VAL A 161 1.49 6.24 5.68
N CYS A 162 2.77 6.19 6.02
CA CYS A 162 3.71 5.20 5.53
C CYS A 162 4.07 4.23 6.67
N PHE A 163 4.41 3.00 6.31
CA PHE A 163 4.95 1.99 7.22
C PHE A 163 6.42 1.77 6.89
N TYR A 164 7.30 2.17 7.79
CA TYR A 164 8.74 1.98 7.63
C TYR A 164 9.22 0.80 8.46
N VAL A 165 9.95 -0.11 7.83
CA VAL A 165 10.56 -1.29 8.45
C VAL A 165 12.08 -1.09 8.46
N PRO A 166 12.66 -0.56 9.57
CA PRO A 166 14.08 -0.21 9.63
C PRO A 166 15.01 -1.38 9.32
N GLU A 167 14.70 -2.57 9.82
CA GLU A 167 15.51 -3.79 9.65
C GLU A 167 15.65 -4.18 8.17
N SER A 168 14.65 -3.85 7.36
CA SER A 168 14.62 -4.12 5.92
C SER A 168 14.93 -2.90 5.08
N LYS A 169 15.09 -1.71 5.71
CA LYS A 169 15.15 -0.41 5.02
C LYS A 169 14.03 -0.25 3.98
N ALA A 170 12.85 -0.72 4.33
CA ALA A 170 11.69 -0.78 3.45
C ALA A 170 10.64 0.24 3.88
N LEU A 171 10.14 1.02 2.92
CA LEU A 171 9.06 1.98 3.12
C LEU A 171 7.83 1.55 2.29
N ILE A 172 6.78 1.08 2.95
CA ILE A 172 5.46 0.89 2.35
C ILE A 172 4.79 2.26 2.38
N CYS A 173 4.67 2.90 1.22
CA CYS A 173 4.32 4.31 1.14
C CYS A 173 2.92 4.58 0.56
N GLY A 174 2.15 3.53 0.22
CA GLY A 174 0.85 3.71 -0.41
C GLY A 174 0.94 4.64 -1.61
N ASP A 175 0.01 5.57 -1.71
CA ASP A 175 -0.08 6.52 -2.81
C ASP A 175 0.70 7.83 -2.57
N LEU A 176 1.77 7.75 -1.79
CA LEU A 176 2.67 8.89 -1.62
C LEU A 176 3.65 9.02 -2.80
N VAL A 177 4.38 7.95 -3.10
CA VAL A 177 5.45 7.93 -4.11
C VAL A 177 5.37 6.66 -4.95
N PHE A 178 5.41 6.81 -6.27
CA PHE A 178 5.56 5.75 -7.27
C PHE A 178 6.91 5.86 -7.99
N ASP A 179 7.19 4.93 -8.88
CA ASP A 179 8.37 5.10 -9.77
C ASP A 179 8.13 6.29 -10.70
N ARG A 180 8.92 7.35 -10.49
CA ARG A 180 8.90 8.63 -11.24
C ARG A 180 7.53 9.34 -11.25
N ASN A 181 6.70 9.09 -10.26
CA ASN A 181 5.39 9.72 -10.12
C ASN A 181 4.96 9.77 -8.64
N THR A 182 3.83 10.42 -8.37
CA THR A 182 3.20 10.51 -7.05
C THR A 182 1.73 10.17 -7.14
N GLY A 183 1.11 9.89 -6.00
CA GLY A 183 -0.33 9.86 -5.90
C GLY A 183 -0.97 11.20 -6.26
N ARG A 184 -2.23 11.17 -6.64
CA ARG A 184 -3.04 12.37 -6.92
C ARG A 184 -3.24 13.17 -5.65
N SER A 185 -3.27 14.49 -5.78
CA SER A 185 -3.58 15.42 -4.69
C SER A 185 -4.83 16.27 -4.93
N ASP A 186 -5.59 15.95 -5.98
CA ASP A 186 -6.81 16.63 -6.40
C ASP A 186 -8.10 15.88 -6.00
N LEU A 187 -7.97 14.81 -5.22
CA LEU A 187 -9.07 14.05 -4.64
C LEU A 187 -9.63 14.76 -3.37
N PRO A 188 -10.83 14.39 -2.89
CA PRO A 188 -11.35 14.94 -1.66
C PRO A 188 -10.38 14.84 -0.49
N GLY A 189 -10.03 15.99 0.09
CA GLY A 189 -9.02 16.08 1.16
C GLY A 189 -7.56 16.07 0.72
N GLY A 190 -7.28 15.89 -0.57
CA GLY A 190 -5.93 15.94 -1.13
C GLY A 190 -5.32 17.34 -1.09
N ASN A 191 -3.99 17.41 -1.01
CA ASN A 191 -3.23 18.67 -0.93
C ASN A 191 -1.81 18.49 -1.45
N GLY A 192 -1.48 19.11 -2.60
CA GLY A 192 -0.19 18.98 -3.26
C GLY A 192 0.98 19.49 -2.42
N GLU A 193 0.83 20.60 -1.68
CA GLU A 193 1.89 21.14 -0.83
C GLU A 193 2.18 20.24 0.38
N GLN A 194 1.14 19.58 0.94
CA GLN A 194 1.36 18.55 1.98
C GLN A 194 2.03 17.32 1.39
N LEU A 195 1.63 16.90 0.17
CA LEU A 195 2.23 15.77 -0.52
C LEU A 195 3.74 15.97 -0.71
N LYS A 196 4.16 17.14 -1.19
CA LYS A 196 5.59 17.50 -1.30
C LYS A 196 6.32 17.39 0.03
N LYS A 197 5.78 17.99 1.09
CA LYS A 197 6.37 17.95 2.44
C LYS A 197 6.49 16.53 2.97
N SER A 198 5.49 15.69 2.73
CA SER A 198 5.49 14.29 3.13
C SER A 198 6.55 13.49 2.37
N ILE A 199 6.70 13.72 1.06
CA ILE A 199 7.74 13.10 0.24
C ILE A 199 9.14 13.51 0.73
N GLU A 200 9.38 14.80 0.99
CA GLU A 200 10.67 15.27 1.52
C GLU A 200 10.98 14.66 2.88
N LYS A 201 9.99 14.56 3.76
CA LYS A 201 10.15 13.93 5.08
C LYS A 201 10.58 12.47 4.98
N VAL A 202 9.95 11.67 4.12
CA VAL A 202 10.31 10.26 3.99
C VAL A 202 11.61 10.05 3.21
N ALA A 203 12.00 10.99 2.35
CA ALA A 203 13.27 10.93 1.62
C ALA A 203 14.51 11.08 2.54
N GLU A 204 14.33 11.52 3.80
CA GLU A 204 15.39 11.57 4.81
C GLU A 204 15.70 10.19 5.43
N LEU A 205 14.84 9.19 5.22
CA LEU A 205 15.02 7.84 5.75
C LEU A 205 16.05 7.03 4.94
N ASP A 206 16.64 6.01 5.57
CA ASP A 206 17.53 5.08 4.88
C ASP A 206 16.71 3.99 4.16
N ILE A 207 16.24 4.31 2.93
CA ILE A 207 15.36 3.43 2.15
C ILE A 207 16.16 2.71 1.06
N GLU A 208 16.02 1.39 1.02
CA GLU A 208 16.52 0.52 -0.06
C GLU A 208 15.38 -0.14 -0.84
N LEU A 209 14.18 -0.26 -0.22
CA LEU A 209 12.97 -0.77 -0.85
C LEU A 209 11.86 0.27 -0.71
N LEU A 210 11.45 0.89 -1.81
CA LEU A 210 10.30 1.78 -1.88
C LEU A 210 9.12 0.96 -2.44
N LEU A 211 8.05 0.87 -1.67
CA LEU A 211 6.95 -0.06 -1.81
C LEU A 211 5.63 0.71 -1.94
N PRO A 212 5.24 1.07 -3.17
CA PRO A 212 4.06 1.90 -3.44
C PRO A 212 2.75 1.14 -3.42
N GLY A 213 1.64 1.87 -3.29
CA GLY A 213 0.28 1.32 -3.38
C GLY A 213 -0.08 0.76 -4.75
N HIS A 214 0.54 1.26 -5.80
CA HIS A 214 0.30 0.81 -7.18
C HIS A 214 1.61 0.67 -7.95
N MET A 215 1.55 -0.04 -9.09
CA MET A 215 2.69 -0.23 -10.00
C MET A 215 3.80 -1.09 -9.37
N GLY A 216 5.01 -1.00 -9.94
CA GLY A 216 6.16 -1.75 -9.50
C GLY A 216 6.88 -1.11 -8.31
N ILE A 217 7.63 -1.92 -7.59
CA ILE A 217 8.50 -1.47 -6.49
C ILE A 217 9.79 -0.86 -7.03
N VAL A 218 10.40 0.07 -6.26
CA VAL A 218 11.73 0.60 -6.56
C VAL A 218 12.75 -0.01 -5.58
N SER A 219 13.67 -0.80 -6.10
CA SER A 219 14.65 -1.56 -5.30
C SER A 219 16.07 -1.09 -5.55
N GLY A 220 16.80 -0.87 -4.47
CA GLY A 220 18.19 -0.43 -4.41
C GLY A 220 18.32 1.05 -4.05
N LYS A 221 19.16 1.36 -3.05
CA LYS A 221 19.34 2.71 -2.48
C LYS A 221 19.57 3.79 -3.54
N LYS A 222 20.42 3.49 -4.56
CA LYS A 222 20.66 4.46 -5.64
C LYS A 222 19.40 4.76 -6.43
N LYS A 223 18.63 3.74 -6.82
CA LYS A 223 17.39 3.94 -7.60
C LYS A 223 16.34 4.71 -6.80
N VAL A 224 16.21 4.43 -5.51
CA VAL A 224 15.31 5.15 -4.61
C VAL A 224 15.71 6.63 -4.52
N ASN A 225 16.99 6.93 -4.34
CA ASN A 225 17.47 8.31 -4.30
C ASN A 225 17.27 9.01 -5.66
N ASP A 226 17.61 8.35 -6.77
CA ASP A 226 17.39 8.88 -8.13
C ASP A 226 15.89 9.16 -8.36
N ASN A 227 15.00 8.34 -7.81
CA ASN A 227 13.55 8.54 -7.88
C ASN A 227 13.12 9.81 -7.15
N PHE A 228 13.57 10.03 -5.91
CA PHE A 228 13.27 11.26 -5.18
C PHE A 228 13.81 12.51 -5.90
N GLU A 229 15.03 12.46 -6.43
CA GLU A 229 15.57 13.57 -7.23
C GLU A 229 14.76 13.83 -8.51
N PHE A 230 14.28 12.77 -9.17
CA PHE A 230 13.39 12.90 -10.31
C PHE A 230 12.08 13.62 -9.94
N LEU A 231 11.47 13.27 -8.80
CA LEU A 231 10.24 13.91 -8.32
C LEU A 231 10.44 15.41 -8.06
N ARG A 232 11.52 15.78 -7.37
CA ARG A 232 11.88 17.19 -7.11
C ARG A 232 12.00 18.00 -8.39
N THR A 233 12.67 17.43 -9.38
CA THR A 233 12.99 18.13 -10.61
C THR A 233 11.83 18.22 -11.59
N ASN A 234 11.01 17.14 -11.67
CA ASN A 234 10.06 16.98 -12.77
C ASN A 234 8.60 16.98 -12.34
N VAL A 235 8.29 16.55 -11.11
CA VAL A 235 6.91 16.34 -10.66
C VAL A 235 6.42 17.46 -9.74
N PHE A 236 7.23 17.90 -8.79
CA PHE A 236 6.84 18.88 -7.77
C PHE A 236 6.27 20.19 -8.30
N ARG A 237 6.65 20.59 -9.49
CA ARG A 237 6.09 21.81 -10.12
C ARG A 237 4.62 21.71 -10.52
N TRP A 238 4.09 20.49 -10.53
CA TRP A 238 2.70 20.20 -10.93
C TRP A 238 1.77 19.82 -9.75
N LEU A 239 2.31 19.74 -8.54
CA LEU A 239 1.58 19.45 -7.29
C LEU A 239 1.02 20.71 -6.63
#